data_5ae5fe53a8a4f06b3ce67c90acee4594
#
_entry.id   5ae5fe53a8a4f06b3ce67c90acee4594
#
_cell.length_a   1.000
_cell.length_b   1.000
_cell.length_c   1.000
_cell.angle_alpha   90.00
_cell.angle_beta   90.00
_cell.angle_gamma   90.00
#
_symmetry.space_group_name_H-M   'P 1'
#
loop_
_entity.id
_entity.type
_entity.pdbx_description
1 polymer ?
#
loop_
_entity_poly.entity_id
_entity_poly.type
_entity_poly.pdbx_seq_one_letter_code
_entity_poly.pdbx_strand_id
1 'polypeptide(L)'
;MAATPVTPATPVRPAVPAIPVIYGNSERPPRGDYARDGAVNADYTCAQNYAAYTELDHDTYRRLYARQAALLPGLACQGFMDALPCLDGHTAGATNAIPRFEDINARLLPATGWQLVAVPGLIPEVPFFTLLSERKFPVTDWIRTPEEFDYIVEPDIFHDLFGHVPLLFDHAYADHIQAYGKGALKAHALEHGPQQLHGAVEMLSRLYWYTIEFGLLLEDGQHKAYGAGILSSSGELRYSVSSPQPARVALHTQADLLRCMASSYKIDSYQQQYFVIDSFADLLRLTAADFTPLYQQLGQKSH
;
A
#
# COMPACT_ATOMS: atom_id res chain seq x y z
N MET A 1 -13.40 43.76 40.82
CA MET A 1 -13.61 42.38 40.32
C MET A 1 -12.39 42.01 39.51
N ALA A 2 -11.57 41.11 40.05
CA ALA A 2 -10.34 40.68 39.42
C ALA A 2 -10.69 39.47 38.47
N ALA A 3 -10.30 39.55 37.21
CA ALA A 3 -10.49 38.50 36.23
C ALA A 3 -9.54 37.34 36.55
N THR A 4 -10.10 36.14 36.67
CA THR A 4 -9.37 34.89 36.85
C THR A 4 -8.58 34.59 35.59
N PRO A 5 -7.28 34.25 35.66
CA PRO A 5 -6.51 33.88 34.48
C PRO A 5 -7.00 32.52 33.91
N VAL A 6 -7.37 32.52 32.65
CA VAL A 6 -7.69 31.31 31.90
C VAL A 6 -6.36 30.61 31.60
N THR A 7 -6.12 29.46 32.22
CA THR A 7 -5.00 28.57 31.90
C THR A 7 -5.18 28.07 30.47
N PRO A 8 -4.18 28.20 29.58
CA PRO A 8 -4.27 27.64 28.25
C PRO A 8 -4.39 26.11 28.34
N ALA A 9 -5.37 25.53 27.63
CA ALA A 9 -5.54 24.09 27.56
C ALA A 9 -4.27 23.46 26.97
N THR A 10 -3.68 22.52 27.66
CA THR A 10 -2.56 21.71 27.16
C THR A 10 -3.00 21.06 25.87
N PRO A 11 -2.24 21.17 24.75
CA PRO A 11 -2.59 20.49 23.51
C PRO A 11 -2.66 18.98 23.77
N VAL A 12 -3.82 18.40 23.49
CA VAL A 12 -4.02 16.95 23.56
C VAL A 12 -3.11 16.35 22.50
N ARG A 13 -2.09 15.63 22.92
CA ARG A 13 -1.20 14.87 22.03
C ARG A 13 -2.06 13.88 21.26
N PRO A 14 -2.06 13.85 19.91
CA PRO A 14 -2.81 12.85 19.18
C PRO A 14 -2.34 11.47 19.64
N ALA A 15 -3.30 10.57 19.88
CA ALA A 15 -3.00 9.19 20.24
C ALA A 15 -2.19 8.57 19.08
N VAL A 16 -1.11 7.86 19.42
CA VAL A 16 -0.38 7.07 18.42
C VAL A 16 -1.37 6.08 17.81
N PRO A 17 -1.60 6.09 16.50
CA PRO A 17 -2.58 5.19 15.88
C PRO A 17 -2.16 3.74 16.06
N ALA A 18 -3.15 2.85 16.17
CA ALA A 18 -2.89 1.42 16.09
C ALA A 18 -2.37 1.06 14.69
N ILE A 19 -1.43 0.11 14.62
CA ILE A 19 -0.92 -0.39 13.34
C ILE A 19 -2.09 -1.00 12.56
N PRO A 20 -2.27 -0.66 11.28
CA PRO A 20 -3.32 -1.26 10.45
C PRO A 20 -3.26 -2.79 10.46
N VAL A 21 -4.42 -3.45 10.48
CA VAL A 21 -4.54 -4.92 10.48
C VAL A 21 -3.76 -5.55 9.31
N ILE A 22 -3.62 -4.84 8.19
CA ILE A 22 -2.85 -5.28 7.02
C ILE A 22 -1.39 -5.62 7.38
N TYR A 23 -0.76 -4.85 8.29
CA TYR A 23 0.63 -5.05 8.70
C TYR A 23 0.76 -5.90 9.99
N GLY A 24 -0.32 -6.48 10.45
CA GLY A 24 -0.38 -7.33 11.64
C GLY A 24 -0.32 -6.56 12.96
N ASN A 25 -0.49 -7.27 14.06
CA ASN A 25 -0.28 -6.72 15.40
C ASN A 25 1.21 -6.68 15.72
N SER A 26 1.94 -5.68 15.21
CA SER A 26 3.30 -5.42 15.64
C SER A 26 3.27 -4.75 17.02
N GLU A 27 4.04 -5.27 17.98
CA GLU A 27 4.22 -4.63 19.30
C GLU A 27 5.10 -3.36 19.20
N ARG A 28 5.64 -3.05 18.02
CA ARG A 28 6.49 -1.87 17.83
C ARG A 28 5.61 -0.65 17.55
N PRO A 29 5.93 0.50 18.16
CA PRO A 29 5.26 1.73 17.77
C PRO A 29 5.57 2.04 16.30
N PRO A 30 4.57 2.50 15.51
CA PRO A 30 4.80 2.87 14.12
C PRO A 30 5.86 3.98 14.05
N ARG A 31 6.71 3.92 13.02
CA ARG A 31 7.60 5.03 12.68
C ARG A 31 6.78 6.20 12.18
N GLY A 32 7.34 7.36 12.27
CA GLY A 32 6.73 8.59 11.84
C GLY A 32 6.49 9.52 13.02
N ASP A 33 6.67 10.78 12.76
CA ASP A 33 6.49 11.82 13.76
C ASP A 33 5.09 12.44 13.59
N TYR A 34 4.09 11.83 14.23
CA TYR A 34 2.73 12.36 14.30
C TYR A 34 2.65 13.68 15.08
N ALA A 35 3.71 14.04 15.80
CA ALA A 35 3.83 15.29 16.54
C ALA A 35 4.62 16.34 15.75
N ARG A 36 4.98 16.05 14.49
CA ARG A 36 5.74 16.95 13.64
C ARG A 36 5.00 18.28 13.48
N ASP A 37 5.31 19.23 14.36
CA ASP A 37 5.00 20.67 14.28
C ASP A 37 3.54 21.07 13.99
N GLY A 38 2.56 20.28 14.42
CA GLY A 38 1.16 20.54 14.07
C GLY A 38 0.85 20.36 12.57
N ALA A 39 1.75 19.70 11.83
CA ALA A 39 1.66 19.56 10.39
C ALA A 39 0.78 18.40 9.92
N VAL A 40 0.29 17.55 10.84
CA VAL A 40 -0.61 16.44 10.54
C VAL A 40 -2.05 16.93 10.58
N ASN A 41 -2.75 16.79 9.46
CA ASN A 41 -4.16 17.12 9.33
C ASN A 41 -5.07 16.11 10.07
N ALA A 42 -6.36 16.42 10.20
CA ALA A 42 -7.34 15.53 10.84
C ALA A 42 -7.52 14.19 10.11
N ASP A 43 -7.21 14.14 8.82
CA ASP A 43 -7.20 12.94 7.98
C ASP A 43 -5.84 12.20 7.95
N TYR A 44 -4.92 12.60 8.83
CA TYR A 44 -3.54 12.11 8.93
C TYR A 44 -2.63 12.48 7.76
N THR A 45 -3.06 13.27 6.79
CA THR A 45 -2.16 13.78 5.75
C THR A 45 -1.26 14.88 6.29
N CYS A 46 -0.11 15.06 5.66
CA CYS A 46 0.82 16.17 5.92
C CYS A 46 1.38 16.71 4.60
N ALA A 47 2.16 17.75 4.65
CA ALA A 47 2.95 18.20 3.50
C ALA A 47 4.19 17.29 3.36
N GLN A 48 4.57 16.95 2.12
CA GLN A 48 5.88 16.32 1.88
C GLN A 48 6.97 17.30 2.32
N ASN A 49 7.73 16.96 3.35
CA ASN A 49 8.82 17.79 3.85
C ASN A 49 10.10 17.58 3.03
N TYR A 50 10.04 17.93 1.73
CA TYR A 50 11.11 17.65 0.78
C TYR A 50 12.46 18.25 1.20
N ALA A 51 12.46 19.40 1.88
CA ALA A 51 13.67 20.08 2.33
C ALA A 51 14.38 19.36 3.49
N ALA A 52 13.70 18.42 4.16
CA ALA A 52 14.28 17.63 5.25
C ALA A 52 15.08 16.41 4.74
N TYR A 53 14.88 15.97 3.49
CA TYR A 53 15.66 14.87 2.95
C TYR A 53 17.12 15.27 2.80
N THR A 54 17.99 14.47 3.38
CA THR A 54 19.44 14.64 3.28
C THR A 54 19.98 14.05 1.97
N GLU A 55 21.23 14.36 1.65
CA GLU A 55 21.90 13.71 0.50
C GLU A 55 22.00 12.19 0.70
N LEU A 56 22.13 11.71 1.94
CA LEU A 56 22.13 10.29 2.27
C LEU A 56 20.78 9.63 1.97
N ASP A 57 19.67 10.33 2.23
CA ASP A 57 18.31 9.85 1.92
C ASP A 57 18.13 9.72 0.41
N HIS A 58 18.53 10.75 -0.33
CA HIS A 58 18.52 10.70 -1.80
C HIS A 58 19.42 9.60 -2.37
N ASP A 59 20.61 9.38 -1.80
CA ASP A 59 21.48 8.29 -2.21
C ASP A 59 20.90 6.92 -1.90
N THR A 60 20.29 6.74 -0.76
CA THR A 60 19.60 5.51 -0.39
C THR A 60 18.49 5.20 -1.39
N TYR A 61 17.66 6.18 -1.76
CA TYR A 61 16.62 6.02 -2.76
C TYR A 61 17.19 5.64 -4.13
N ARG A 62 18.23 6.36 -4.61
CA ARG A 62 18.92 6.06 -5.90
C ARG A 62 19.41 4.63 -5.96
N ARG A 63 20.04 4.16 -4.90
CA ARG A 63 20.61 2.80 -4.84
C ARG A 63 19.52 1.73 -4.82
N LEU A 64 18.44 1.95 -4.05
CA LEU A 64 17.27 1.07 -4.01
C LEU A 64 16.62 1.00 -5.39
N TYR A 65 16.37 2.15 -6.02
CA TYR A 65 15.80 2.25 -7.37
C TYR A 65 16.66 1.51 -8.39
N ALA A 66 17.94 1.83 -8.46
CA ALA A 66 18.86 1.21 -9.41
C ALA A 66 18.93 -0.32 -9.25
N ARG A 67 18.98 -0.81 -8.00
CA ARG A 67 18.96 -2.24 -7.70
C ARG A 67 17.69 -2.91 -8.21
N GLN A 68 16.52 -2.34 -7.85
CA GLN A 68 15.24 -2.93 -8.25
C GLN A 68 15.03 -2.85 -9.76
N ALA A 69 15.25 -1.70 -10.39
CA ALA A 69 15.10 -1.51 -11.83
C ALA A 69 15.94 -2.51 -12.65
N ALA A 70 17.13 -2.86 -12.17
CA ALA A 70 17.98 -3.87 -12.80
C ALA A 70 17.43 -5.30 -12.68
N LEU A 71 16.55 -5.58 -11.71
CA LEU A 71 15.97 -6.91 -11.47
C LEU A 71 14.63 -7.12 -12.19
N LEU A 72 13.88 -6.05 -12.46
CA LEU A 72 12.52 -6.11 -12.99
C LEU A 72 12.38 -6.80 -14.37
N PRO A 73 13.30 -6.63 -15.33
CA PRO A 73 13.15 -7.21 -16.68
C PRO A 73 12.86 -8.71 -16.63
N GLY A 74 11.74 -9.11 -17.24
CA GLY A 74 11.29 -10.50 -17.26
C GLY A 74 10.59 -10.99 -15.98
N LEU A 75 10.65 -10.25 -14.87
CA LEU A 75 10.02 -10.61 -13.60
C LEU A 75 8.78 -9.76 -13.28
N ALA A 76 8.81 -8.47 -13.57
CA ALA A 76 7.65 -7.59 -13.39
C ALA A 76 6.70 -7.66 -14.59
N CYS A 77 5.42 -7.34 -14.37
CA CYS A 77 4.43 -7.23 -15.44
C CYS A 77 4.72 -6.04 -16.36
N GLN A 78 4.30 -6.14 -17.62
CA GLN A 78 4.61 -5.13 -18.63
C GLN A 78 4.01 -3.76 -18.28
N GLY A 79 2.77 -3.74 -17.77
CA GLY A 79 2.14 -2.49 -17.34
C GLY A 79 2.93 -1.72 -16.28
N PHE A 80 3.57 -2.44 -15.35
CA PHE A 80 4.46 -1.81 -14.39
C PHE A 80 5.74 -1.26 -15.06
N MET A 81 6.35 -2.04 -15.94
CA MET A 81 7.55 -1.64 -16.65
C MET A 81 7.34 -0.39 -17.51
N ASP A 82 6.21 -0.30 -18.20
CA ASP A 82 5.85 0.84 -19.05
C ASP A 82 5.58 2.11 -18.23
N ALA A 83 5.04 1.96 -17.03
CA ALA A 83 4.72 3.09 -16.17
C ALA A 83 5.88 3.51 -15.24
N LEU A 84 6.88 2.67 -15.01
CA LEU A 84 7.99 2.96 -14.08
C LEU A 84 8.68 4.31 -14.33
N PRO A 85 8.87 4.78 -15.59
CA PRO A 85 9.45 6.11 -15.85
C PRO A 85 8.62 7.28 -15.28
N CYS A 86 7.41 7.05 -14.78
CA CYS A 86 6.64 8.07 -14.07
C CYS A 86 7.37 8.59 -12.82
N LEU A 87 8.25 7.79 -12.24
CA LEU A 87 9.06 8.15 -11.07
C LEU A 87 10.33 8.92 -11.43
N ASP A 88 10.69 8.99 -12.72
CA ASP A 88 11.86 9.76 -13.18
C ASP A 88 11.53 11.25 -13.05
N GLY A 89 12.24 11.92 -12.15
CA GLY A 89 12.05 13.34 -11.92
C GLY A 89 12.41 14.18 -13.15
N HIS A 90 11.57 15.14 -13.51
CA HIS A 90 11.84 16.11 -14.57
C HIS A 90 12.84 17.23 -14.16
N THR A 91 13.42 17.14 -12.99
CA THR A 91 14.50 18.04 -12.59
C THR A 91 15.75 17.68 -13.38
N ALA A 92 16.08 18.49 -14.39
CA ALA A 92 17.25 18.33 -15.24
C ALA A 92 18.52 18.06 -14.38
N GLY A 93 19.04 16.83 -14.44
CA GLY A 93 20.27 16.42 -13.76
C GLY A 93 20.14 15.61 -12.48
N ALA A 94 18.95 15.40 -11.92
CA ALA A 94 18.74 14.58 -10.73
C ALA A 94 18.00 13.28 -11.08
N THR A 95 18.64 12.39 -11.81
CA THR A 95 18.12 11.04 -12.04
C THR A 95 18.06 10.29 -10.70
N ASN A 96 16.85 9.85 -10.34
CA ASN A 96 16.59 8.90 -9.25
C ASN A 96 16.76 9.43 -7.81
N ALA A 97 16.69 10.74 -7.56
CA ALA A 97 16.48 11.26 -6.20
C ALA A 97 15.05 10.98 -5.76
N ILE A 98 14.76 11.12 -4.46
CA ILE A 98 13.37 11.05 -3.96
C ILE A 98 12.51 12.02 -4.77
N PRO A 99 11.44 11.55 -5.45
CA PRO A 99 10.60 12.42 -6.27
C PRO A 99 9.78 13.40 -5.42
N ARG A 100 9.44 14.54 -5.99
CA ARG A 100 8.43 15.42 -5.43
C ARG A 100 7.04 14.90 -5.79
N PHE A 101 6.15 14.82 -4.81
CA PHE A 101 4.78 14.34 -5.05
C PHE A 101 4.04 15.27 -6.01
N GLU A 102 4.31 16.58 -5.97
CA GLU A 102 3.73 17.54 -6.91
C GLU A 102 4.06 17.22 -8.38
N ASP A 103 5.29 16.78 -8.68
CA ASP A 103 5.71 16.42 -10.04
C ASP A 103 5.02 15.16 -10.55
N ILE A 104 4.83 14.17 -9.67
CA ILE A 104 4.07 12.95 -9.99
C ILE A 104 2.59 13.30 -10.14
N ASN A 105 2.02 14.07 -9.22
CA ASN A 105 0.61 14.47 -9.23
C ASN A 105 0.23 15.27 -10.49
N ALA A 106 1.14 16.09 -11.01
CA ALA A 106 0.91 16.82 -12.27
C ALA A 106 0.64 15.89 -13.47
N ARG A 107 1.09 14.62 -13.38
CA ARG A 107 0.88 13.60 -14.41
C ARG A 107 -0.19 12.59 -14.02
N LEU A 108 -0.22 12.17 -12.77
CA LEU A 108 -1.12 11.13 -12.27
C LEU A 108 -2.59 11.62 -12.23
N LEU A 109 -2.80 12.86 -11.77
CA LEU A 109 -4.15 13.44 -11.67
C LEU A 109 -4.88 13.49 -13.02
N PRO A 110 -4.29 14.02 -14.12
CA PRO A 110 -4.97 13.98 -15.42
C PRO A 110 -5.06 12.58 -16.03
N ALA A 111 -4.19 11.64 -15.67
CA ALA A 111 -4.21 10.29 -16.20
C ALA A 111 -5.37 9.46 -15.61
N THR A 112 -5.46 9.35 -14.30
CA THR A 112 -6.42 8.44 -13.64
C THR A 112 -7.23 9.09 -12.53
N GLY A 113 -7.05 10.38 -12.27
CA GLY A 113 -7.71 11.11 -11.19
C GLY A 113 -7.12 10.83 -9.80
N TRP A 114 -6.01 10.11 -9.71
CA TRP A 114 -5.29 9.86 -8.46
C TRP A 114 -4.33 10.97 -8.14
N GLN A 115 -4.07 11.14 -6.84
CA GLN A 115 -3.01 12.00 -6.33
C GLN A 115 -2.31 11.37 -5.13
N LEU A 116 -1.03 11.63 -5.00
CA LEU A 116 -0.25 11.26 -3.84
C LEU A 116 -0.45 12.29 -2.74
N VAL A 117 -0.59 11.82 -1.51
CA VAL A 117 -0.63 12.64 -0.30
C VAL A 117 0.42 12.12 0.68
N ALA A 118 1.17 13.01 1.31
CA ALA A 118 2.14 12.61 2.30
C ALA A 118 1.44 12.20 3.59
N VAL A 119 1.97 11.16 4.24
CA VAL A 119 1.60 10.73 5.59
C VAL A 119 2.87 10.54 6.42
N PRO A 120 2.82 10.71 7.74
CA PRO A 120 4.02 10.59 8.58
C PRO A 120 4.49 9.14 8.79
N GLY A 121 3.74 8.15 8.31
CA GLY A 121 4.00 6.72 8.44
C GLY A 121 2.69 5.95 8.38
N LEU A 122 2.60 4.78 9.02
CA LEU A 122 1.37 4.01 9.10
C LEU A 122 0.27 4.83 9.78
N ILE A 123 -0.86 5.00 9.11
CA ILE A 123 -2.03 5.73 9.60
C ILE A 123 -3.15 4.75 9.94
N PRO A 124 -4.15 5.14 10.78
CA PRO A 124 -5.28 4.27 11.12
C PRO A 124 -6.06 3.81 9.88
N GLU A 125 -6.72 2.66 10.01
CA GLU A 125 -7.42 1.99 8.90
C GLU A 125 -8.48 2.85 8.23
N VAL A 126 -9.34 3.51 9.01
CA VAL A 126 -10.44 4.30 8.45
C VAL A 126 -9.93 5.50 7.65
N PRO A 127 -8.99 6.34 8.13
CA PRO A 127 -8.31 7.33 7.32
C PRO A 127 -7.65 6.76 6.08
N PHE A 128 -6.92 5.64 6.19
CA PHE A 128 -6.27 4.99 5.06
C PHE A 128 -7.29 4.61 3.97
N PHE A 129 -8.36 3.89 4.34
CA PHE A 129 -9.39 3.48 3.41
C PHE A 129 -10.18 4.66 2.83
N THR A 130 -10.38 5.72 3.62
CA THR A 130 -11.02 6.95 3.14
C THR A 130 -10.19 7.59 2.05
N LEU A 131 -8.88 7.75 2.26
CA LEU A 131 -7.98 8.29 1.25
C LEU A 131 -8.03 7.47 -0.04
N LEU A 132 -7.92 6.13 0.04
CA LEU A 132 -8.03 5.28 -1.16
C LEU A 132 -9.37 5.44 -1.87
N SER A 133 -10.48 5.53 -1.12
CA SER A 133 -11.83 5.71 -1.68
C SER A 133 -11.99 7.03 -2.44
N GLU A 134 -11.20 8.05 -2.07
CA GLU A 134 -11.15 9.39 -2.67
C GLU A 134 -10.07 9.54 -3.75
N ARG A 135 -9.43 8.46 -4.19
CA ARG A 135 -8.29 8.47 -5.12
C ARG A 135 -7.09 9.27 -4.61
N LYS A 136 -6.85 9.22 -3.32
CA LYS A 136 -5.66 9.74 -2.68
C LYS A 136 -4.81 8.57 -2.19
N PHE A 137 -3.60 8.44 -2.72
CA PHE A 137 -2.68 7.40 -2.29
C PHE A 137 -1.75 7.94 -1.20
N PRO A 138 -1.82 7.42 0.04
CA PRO A 138 -0.95 7.84 1.12
C PRO A 138 0.46 7.32 0.87
N VAL A 139 1.45 8.22 0.92
CA VAL A 139 2.87 7.92 0.76
C VAL A 139 3.61 8.37 2.00
N THR A 140 4.34 7.47 2.59
CA THR A 140 5.18 7.72 3.76
C THR A 140 6.24 8.79 3.48
N ASP A 141 6.41 9.77 4.39
CA ASP A 141 7.30 10.93 4.22
C ASP A 141 8.70 10.72 4.83
N TRP A 142 9.19 9.49 4.83
CA TRP A 142 10.56 9.16 5.25
C TRP A 142 11.08 7.95 4.48
N ILE A 143 12.42 7.78 4.45
CA ILE A 143 13.08 6.63 3.83
C ILE A 143 13.83 5.81 4.88
N ARG A 144 13.97 4.51 4.61
CA ARG A 144 14.77 3.59 5.42
C ARG A 144 16.22 4.03 5.52
N THR A 145 16.88 3.64 6.60
CA THR A 145 18.32 3.89 6.77
C THR A 145 19.14 2.93 5.89
N PRO A 146 20.42 3.24 5.63
CA PRO A 146 21.31 2.33 4.90
C PRO A 146 21.45 0.94 5.53
N GLU A 147 21.31 0.82 6.85
CA GLU A 147 21.35 -0.46 7.58
C GLU A 147 20.12 -1.33 7.30
N GLU A 148 19.00 -0.69 6.94
CA GLU A 148 17.72 -1.34 6.60
C GLU A 148 17.57 -1.54 5.09
N PHE A 149 18.64 -1.39 4.32
CA PHE A 149 18.62 -1.39 2.86
C PHE A 149 17.99 -2.64 2.26
N ASP A 150 18.24 -3.81 2.84
CA ASP A 150 17.75 -5.08 2.32
C ASP A 150 16.37 -5.48 2.84
N TYR A 151 16.00 -5.02 4.02
CA TYR A 151 14.73 -5.36 4.64
C TYR A 151 14.21 -4.25 5.55
N ILE A 152 12.93 -3.95 5.41
CA ILE A 152 12.20 -3.02 6.26
C ILE A 152 10.84 -3.62 6.61
N VAL A 153 10.43 -3.46 7.87
CA VAL A 153 9.14 -3.99 8.36
C VAL A 153 7.97 -3.10 7.97
N GLU A 154 8.15 -1.78 8.08
CA GLU A 154 7.13 -0.79 7.75
C GLU A 154 7.41 -0.19 6.37
N PRO A 155 6.37 0.10 5.57
CA PRO A 155 6.55 0.76 4.29
C PRO A 155 7.21 2.13 4.48
N ASP A 156 8.21 2.42 3.64
CA ASP A 156 8.87 3.70 3.54
C ASP A 156 8.55 4.36 2.18
N ILE A 157 9.00 5.58 1.97
CA ILE A 157 8.75 6.30 0.72
C ILE A 157 9.22 5.54 -0.53
N PHE A 158 10.27 4.70 -0.44
CA PHE A 158 10.71 3.89 -1.57
C PHE A 158 9.69 2.80 -1.88
N HIS A 159 9.23 2.06 -0.87
CA HIS A 159 8.19 1.05 -1.05
C HIS A 159 6.93 1.66 -1.65
N ASP A 160 6.45 2.75 -1.04
CA ASP A 160 5.19 3.37 -1.46
C ASP A 160 5.27 3.93 -2.89
N LEU A 161 6.34 4.65 -3.23
CA LEU A 161 6.52 5.20 -4.57
C LEU A 161 6.85 4.12 -5.60
N PHE A 162 7.89 3.32 -5.36
CA PHE A 162 8.37 2.36 -6.34
C PHE A 162 7.40 1.20 -6.53
N GLY A 163 6.82 0.69 -5.44
CA GLY A 163 5.96 -0.48 -5.50
C GLY A 163 4.56 -0.19 -6.03
N HIS A 164 3.95 0.92 -5.62
CA HIS A 164 2.54 1.18 -5.89
C HIS A 164 2.29 2.17 -7.03
N VAL A 165 3.04 3.28 -7.07
CA VAL A 165 2.67 4.43 -7.89
C VAL A 165 2.67 4.16 -9.39
N PRO A 166 3.60 3.39 -9.98
CA PRO A 166 3.57 3.12 -11.42
C PRO A 166 2.23 2.54 -11.87
N LEU A 167 1.68 1.57 -11.15
CA LEU A 167 0.41 0.94 -11.54
C LEU A 167 -0.82 1.84 -11.34
N LEU A 168 -0.73 2.92 -10.56
CA LEU A 168 -1.84 3.88 -10.48
C LEU A 168 -2.08 4.62 -11.81
N PHE A 169 -1.17 4.52 -12.79
CA PHE A 169 -1.37 5.00 -14.15
C PHE A 169 -2.18 4.04 -15.03
N ASP A 170 -2.36 2.77 -14.63
CA ASP A 170 -3.30 1.84 -15.26
C ASP A 170 -4.71 2.08 -14.72
N HIS A 171 -5.67 2.33 -15.63
CA HIS A 171 -7.04 2.65 -15.24
C HIS A 171 -7.75 1.53 -14.48
N ALA A 172 -7.57 0.27 -14.90
CA ALA A 172 -8.24 -0.86 -14.26
C ALA A 172 -7.67 -1.13 -12.86
N TYR A 173 -6.34 -1.01 -12.70
CA TYR A 173 -5.69 -1.12 -11.40
C TYR A 173 -6.08 0.05 -10.48
N ALA A 174 -6.06 1.28 -11.00
CA ALA A 174 -6.45 2.48 -10.26
C ALA A 174 -7.92 2.41 -9.77
N ASP A 175 -8.83 1.91 -10.61
CA ASP A 175 -10.23 1.69 -10.25
C ASP A 175 -10.37 0.56 -9.21
N HIS A 176 -9.55 -0.49 -9.31
CA HIS A 176 -9.50 -1.56 -8.31
C HIS A 176 -9.10 -1.03 -6.93
N ILE A 177 -8.04 -0.20 -6.84
CA ILE A 177 -7.61 0.39 -5.56
C ILE A 177 -8.72 1.26 -4.95
N GLN A 178 -9.42 2.06 -5.77
CA GLN A 178 -10.55 2.84 -5.28
C GLN A 178 -11.71 1.96 -4.81
N ALA A 179 -12.06 0.93 -5.58
CA ALA A 179 -13.11 -0.03 -5.21
C ALA A 179 -12.75 -0.75 -3.90
N TYR A 180 -11.47 -1.09 -3.72
CA TYR A 180 -10.95 -1.65 -2.49
C TYR A 180 -11.18 -0.69 -1.30
N GLY A 181 -10.78 0.57 -1.39
CA GLY A 181 -11.00 1.56 -0.33
C GLY A 181 -12.48 1.68 0.07
N LYS A 182 -13.38 1.76 -0.92
CA LYS A 182 -14.84 1.77 -0.67
C LYS A 182 -15.33 0.48 -0.01
N GLY A 183 -14.84 -0.67 -0.47
CA GLY A 183 -15.15 -1.98 0.09
C GLY A 183 -14.67 -2.12 1.54
N ALA A 184 -13.49 -1.57 1.85
CA ALA A 184 -12.91 -1.60 3.18
C ALA A 184 -13.69 -0.75 4.19
N LEU A 185 -14.13 0.45 3.79
CA LEU A 185 -15.02 1.28 4.61
C LEU A 185 -16.36 0.57 4.88
N LYS A 186 -16.89 -0.14 3.88
CA LYS A 186 -18.08 -0.97 4.05
C LYS A 186 -17.84 -2.13 5.02
N ALA A 187 -16.72 -2.85 4.88
CA ALA A 187 -16.35 -3.95 5.79
C ALA A 187 -16.22 -3.45 7.24
N HIS A 188 -15.56 -2.30 7.43
CA HIS A 188 -15.44 -1.67 8.73
C HIS A 188 -16.82 -1.31 9.33
N ALA A 189 -17.72 -0.74 8.53
CA ALA A 189 -19.07 -0.40 8.95
C ALA A 189 -19.92 -1.66 9.30
N LEU A 190 -19.73 -2.77 8.57
CA LEU A 190 -20.39 -4.04 8.84
C LEU A 190 -19.86 -4.71 10.11
N GLU A 191 -18.57 -4.59 10.38
CA GLU A 191 -17.93 -5.17 11.57
C GLU A 191 -18.31 -4.41 12.85
N HIS A 192 -18.26 -3.08 12.82
CA HIS A 192 -18.49 -2.23 13.98
C HIS A 192 -19.93 -1.70 14.10
N GLY A 193 -20.78 -1.97 13.12
CA GLY A 193 -22.19 -1.58 13.08
C GLY A 193 -23.14 -2.63 13.66
N PRO A 194 -24.46 -2.46 13.45
CA PRO A 194 -25.49 -3.36 13.99
C PRO A 194 -25.36 -4.82 13.51
N GLN A 195 -24.75 -5.05 12.34
CA GLN A 195 -24.58 -6.39 11.76
C GLN A 195 -23.53 -7.22 12.48
N GLN A 196 -22.52 -6.58 13.10
CA GLN A 196 -21.44 -7.24 13.84
C GLN A 196 -20.79 -8.40 13.08
N LEU A 197 -20.48 -8.19 11.78
CA LEU A 197 -19.79 -9.18 10.94
C LEU A 197 -18.32 -9.23 11.30
N HIS A 198 -18.00 -9.87 12.42
CA HIS A 198 -16.64 -9.96 12.94
C HIS A 198 -15.67 -10.54 11.91
N GLY A 199 -14.49 -9.93 11.81
CA GLY A 199 -13.43 -10.34 10.91
C GLY A 199 -13.60 -9.86 9.45
N ALA A 200 -14.61 -9.05 9.13
CA ALA A 200 -14.78 -8.53 7.77
C ALA A 200 -13.59 -7.68 7.31
N VAL A 201 -13.05 -6.85 8.18
CA VAL A 201 -11.86 -6.03 7.90
C VAL A 201 -10.63 -6.93 7.69
N GLU A 202 -10.43 -7.94 8.55
CA GLU A 202 -9.33 -8.89 8.40
C GLU A 202 -9.40 -9.68 7.09
N MET A 203 -10.59 -10.15 6.71
CA MET A 203 -10.80 -10.87 5.44
C MET A 203 -10.43 -9.99 4.24
N LEU A 204 -10.82 -8.71 4.29
CA LEU A 204 -10.47 -7.77 3.22
C LEU A 204 -8.99 -7.41 3.25
N SER A 205 -8.36 -7.29 4.42
CA SER A 205 -6.92 -7.08 4.55
C SER A 205 -6.11 -8.22 3.92
N ARG A 206 -6.57 -9.48 4.02
CA ARG A 206 -5.98 -10.62 3.33
C ARG A 206 -6.08 -10.48 1.80
N LEU A 207 -7.19 -9.96 1.29
CA LEU A 207 -7.33 -9.67 -0.14
C LEU A 207 -6.33 -8.60 -0.58
N TYR A 208 -6.17 -7.51 0.19
CA TYR A 208 -5.15 -6.49 -0.07
C TYR A 208 -3.76 -7.10 -0.14
N TRP A 209 -3.41 -7.88 0.88
CA TRP A 209 -2.12 -8.54 0.99
C TRP A 209 -1.79 -9.39 -0.24
N TYR A 210 -2.72 -10.26 -0.63
CA TYR A 210 -2.50 -11.20 -1.73
C TYR A 210 -2.75 -10.62 -3.13
N THR A 211 -3.20 -9.37 -3.23
CA THR A 211 -3.37 -8.69 -4.52
C THR A 211 -2.46 -7.48 -4.61
N ILE A 212 -2.74 -6.42 -3.89
CA ILE A 212 -2.04 -5.14 -4.01
C ILE A 212 -0.58 -5.25 -3.56
N GLU A 213 -0.31 -6.02 -2.49
CA GLU A 213 1.04 -6.19 -1.96
C GLU A 213 1.81 -7.37 -2.60
N PHE A 214 1.20 -8.54 -2.70
CA PHE A 214 1.87 -9.77 -3.11
C PHE A 214 1.18 -10.49 -4.28
N GLY A 215 0.58 -9.73 -5.19
CA GLY A 215 -0.10 -10.28 -6.35
C GLY A 215 0.84 -10.64 -7.50
N LEU A 216 0.51 -11.72 -8.21
CA LEU A 216 1.12 -12.11 -9.48
C LEU A 216 0.10 -12.03 -10.62
N LEU A 217 0.60 -11.78 -11.82
CA LEU A 217 -0.15 -11.71 -13.07
C LEU A 217 0.39 -12.77 -14.03
N LEU A 218 -0.49 -13.37 -14.84
CA LEU A 218 -0.10 -14.29 -15.90
C LEU A 218 0.00 -13.51 -17.22
N GLU A 219 1.22 -13.30 -17.73
CA GLU A 219 1.49 -12.70 -19.04
C GLU A 219 2.25 -13.69 -19.94
N ASP A 220 1.76 -13.93 -21.13
CA ASP A 220 2.38 -14.83 -22.12
C ASP A 220 2.72 -16.21 -21.54
N GLY A 221 1.85 -16.74 -20.67
CA GLY A 221 2.05 -17.99 -19.97
C GLY A 221 3.11 -18.00 -18.88
N GLN A 222 3.62 -16.82 -18.50
CA GLN A 222 4.60 -16.65 -17.43
C GLN A 222 4.04 -15.84 -16.26
N HIS A 223 4.42 -16.21 -15.05
CA HIS A 223 4.09 -15.41 -13.87
C HIS A 223 4.94 -14.14 -13.86
N LYS A 224 4.30 -13.01 -13.61
CA LYS A 224 4.92 -11.69 -13.46
C LYS A 224 4.45 -11.04 -12.18
N ALA A 225 5.34 -10.31 -11.51
CA ALA A 225 5.00 -9.59 -10.31
C ALA A 225 4.29 -8.27 -10.64
N TYR A 226 3.22 -7.97 -9.90
CA TYR A 226 2.60 -6.64 -9.88
C TYR A 226 2.39 -6.12 -8.45
N GLY A 227 2.45 -6.98 -7.44
CA GLY A 227 2.30 -6.58 -6.05
C GLY A 227 3.46 -5.73 -5.55
N ALA A 228 3.16 -4.65 -4.84
CA ALA A 228 4.13 -3.64 -4.41
C ALA A 228 5.19 -4.21 -3.46
N GLY A 229 4.79 -5.07 -2.53
CA GLY A 229 5.70 -5.75 -1.61
C GLY A 229 6.69 -6.65 -2.35
N ILE A 230 6.26 -7.28 -3.45
CA ILE A 230 7.16 -8.05 -4.32
C ILE A 230 8.09 -7.11 -5.09
N LEU A 231 7.53 -6.10 -5.77
CA LEU A 231 8.27 -5.20 -6.66
C LEU A 231 9.34 -4.39 -5.95
N SER A 232 9.11 -4.02 -4.68
CA SER A 232 10.06 -3.26 -3.87
C SER A 232 11.07 -4.14 -3.11
N SER A 233 10.93 -5.47 -3.14
CA SER A 233 11.81 -6.45 -2.48
C SER A 233 12.65 -7.23 -3.48
N SER A 234 13.98 -7.12 -3.39
CA SER A 234 14.89 -7.82 -4.31
C SER A 234 14.87 -9.34 -4.17
N GLY A 235 14.65 -9.84 -2.96
CA GLY A 235 14.58 -11.29 -2.67
C GLY A 235 13.22 -11.88 -3.04
N GLU A 236 12.13 -11.23 -2.61
CA GLU A 236 10.77 -11.70 -2.85
C GLU A 236 10.43 -11.71 -4.36
N LEU A 237 10.92 -10.71 -5.12
CA LEU A 237 10.72 -10.64 -6.57
C LEU A 237 11.21 -11.90 -7.28
N ARG A 238 12.42 -12.34 -6.98
CA ARG A 238 12.97 -13.57 -7.56
C ARG A 238 12.28 -14.82 -7.03
N TYR A 239 12.02 -14.83 -5.72
CA TYR A 239 11.40 -15.97 -5.07
C TYR A 239 9.97 -16.20 -5.58
N SER A 240 9.14 -15.16 -5.63
CA SER A 240 7.74 -15.28 -6.05
C SER A 240 7.57 -15.75 -7.49
N VAL A 241 8.43 -15.27 -8.41
CA VAL A 241 8.30 -15.55 -9.84
C VAL A 241 9.07 -16.83 -10.25
N SER A 242 10.29 -17.01 -9.75
CA SER A 242 11.21 -18.02 -10.29
C SER A 242 11.40 -19.25 -9.43
N SER A 243 11.17 -19.19 -8.09
CA SER A 243 11.34 -20.34 -7.21
C SER A 243 10.24 -21.38 -7.42
N PRO A 244 10.54 -22.69 -7.39
CA PRO A 244 9.52 -23.73 -7.41
C PRO A 244 8.83 -23.92 -6.04
N GLN A 245 9.28 -23.27 -4.98
CA GLN A 245 8.81 -23.52 -3.61
C GLN A 245 7.42 -22.95 -3.33
N PRO A 246 7.09 -21.67 -3.65
CA PRO A 246 5.79 -21.13 -3.30
C PRO A 246 4.70 -21.65 -4.24
N ALA A 247 3.51 -21.89 -3.68
CA ALA A 247 2.34 -22.19 -4.49
C ALA A 247 1.88 -20.93 -5.26
N ARG A 248 1.44 -21.11 -6.50
CA ARG A 248 0.82 -20.04 -7.30
C ARG A 248 -0.61 -20.47 -7.62
N VAL A 249 -1.56 -19.76 -7.05
CA VAL A 249 -2.97 -20.13 -6.99
C VAL A 249 -3.78 -19.15 -7.83
N ALA A 250 -4.61 -19.67 -8.73
CA ALA A 250 -5.48 -18.81 -9.55
C ALA A 250 -6.44 -17.98 -8.68
N LEU A 251 -6.69 -16.73 -9.10
CA LEU A 251 -7.68 -15.82 -8.53
C LEU A 251 -8.62 -15.36 -9.64
N HIS A 252 -9.53 -16.23 -10.07
CA HIS A 252 -10.39 -16.01 -11.23
C HIS A 252 -11.88 -16.02 -10.90
N THR A 253 -12.25 -16.61 -9.77
CA THR A 253 -13.64 -16.85 -9.37
C THR A 253 -13.95 -16.37 -7.97
N GLN A 254 -15.24 -16.30 -7.61
CA GLN A 254 -15.63 -16.01 -6.23
C GLN A 254 -15.15 -17.08 -5.23
N ALA A 255 -15.03 -18.32 -5.65
CA ALA A 255 -14.47 -19.38 -4.81
C ALA A 255 -12.97 -19.13 -4.52
N ASP A 256 -12.24 -18.58 -5.50
CA ASP A 256 -10.84 -18.18 -5.31
C ASP A 256 -10.73 -16.94 -4.39
N LEU A 257 -11.65 -15.98 -4.52
CA LEU A 257 -11.74 -14.86 -3.57
C LEU A 257 -11.96 -15.35 -2.14
N LEU A 258 -12.89 -16.28 -1.93
CA LEU A 258 -13.13 -16.91 -0.63
C LEU A 258 -11.86 -17.54 -0.07
N ARG A 259 -11.12 -18.26 -0.91
CA ARG A 259 -9.83 -18.86 -0.52
C ARG A 259 -8.80 -17.78 -0.16
N CYS A 260 -8.68 -16.74 -0.97
CA CYS A 260 -7.79 -15.61 -0.72
C CYS A 260 -8.12 -14.94 0.62
N MET A 261 -9.38 -14.56 0.85
CA MET A 261 -9.85 -13.91 2.07
C MET A 261 -9.78 -14.80 3.32
N ALA A 262 -9.71 -16.12 3.15
CA ALA A 262 -9.52 -17.08 4.24
C ALA A 262 -8.05 -17.42 4.52
N SER A 263 -7.13 -17.08 3.60
CA SER A 263 -5.71 -17.42 3.70
C SER A 263 -4.98 -16.50 4.66
N SER A 264 -4.34 -17.06 5.68
CA SER A 264 -3.44 -16.31 6.56
C SER A 264 -2.14 -15.95 5.83
N TYR A 265 -1.48 -14.88 6.25
CA TYR A 265 -0.18 -14.47 5.74
C TYR A 265 0.80 -14.16 6.88
N LYS A 266 2.07 -14.01 6.55
CA LYS A 266 3.13 -13.59 7.46
C LYS A 266 3.81 -12.36 6.89
N ILE A 267 4.19 -11.43 7.77
CA ILE A 267 4.85 -10.18 7.38
C ILE A 267 6.38 -10.26 7.51
N ASP A 268 6.90 -11.27 8.18
CA ASP A 268 8.30 -11.46 8.57
C ASP A 268 9.05 -12.52 7.74
N SER A 269 8.41 -13.06 6.73
CA SER A 269 8.96 -14.11 5.86
C SER A 269 8.34 -14.09 4.48
N TYR A 270 9.04 -14.65 3.49
CA TYR A 270 8.51 -14.79 2.13
C TYR A 270 7.22 -15.61 2.13
N GLN A 271 6.28 -15.20 1.27
CA GLN A 271 4.98 -15.84 1.19
C GLN A 271 5.11 -17.29 0.66
N GLN A 272 4.39 -18.21 1.28
CA GLN A 272 4.38 -19.61 0.84
C GLN A 272 3.40 -19.87 -0.30
N GLN A 273 2.51 -18.90 -0.55
CA GLN A 273 1.60 -18.90 -1.68
C GLN A 273 1.41 -17.49 -2.22
N TYR A 274 1.17 -17.39 -3.51
CA TYR A 274 0.81 -16.17 -4.22
C TYR A 274 -0.46 -16.40 -5.02
N PHE A 275 -1.32 -15.40 -5.11
CA PHE A 275 -2.49 -15.45 -5.97
C PHE A 275 -2.18 -14.81 -7.32
N VAL A 276 -2.69 -15.44 -8.38
CA VAL A 276 -2.39 -15.10 -9.77
C VAL A 276 -3.67 -14.68 -10.47
N ILE A 277 -3.68 -13.48 -11.04
CA ILE A 277 -4.75 -12.94 -11.88
C ILE A 277 -4.39 -13.04 -13.37
N ASP A 278 -5.37 -12.99 -14.26
CA ASP A 278 -5.12 -12.92 -15.71
C ASP A 278 -4.97 -11.46 -16.18
N SER A 279 -5.68 -10.53 -15.55
CA SER A 279 -5.60 -9.09 -15.87
C SER A 279 -6.09 -8.22 -14.72
N PHE A 280 -5.72 -6.94 -14.74
CA PHE A 280 -6.28 -5.96 -13.80
C PHE A 280 -7.78 -5.73 -14.01
N ALA A 281 -8.28 -5.88 -15.24
CA ALA A 281 -9.71 -5.80 -15.52
C ALA A 281 -10.48 -6.96 -14.86
N ASP A 282 -9.92 -8.17 -14.85
CA ASP A 282 -10.50 -9.32 -14.14
C ASP A 282 -10.47 -9.13 -12.63
N LEU A 283 -9.36 -8.62 -12.09
CA LEU A 283 -9.25 -8.30 -10.68
C LEU A 283 -10.29 -7.25 -10.28
N LEU A 284 -10.43 -6.17 -11.04
CA LEU A 284 -11.45 -5.14 -10.81
C LEU A 284 -12.87 -5.76 -10.83
N ARG A 285 -13.17 -6.57 -11.84
CA ARG A 285 -14.48 -7.24 -11.95
C ARG A 285 -14.80 -8.11 -10.74
N LEU A 286 -13.82 -8.84 -10.22
CA LEU A 286 -13.97 -9.69 -9.03
C LEU A 286 -14.16 -8.86 -7.76
N THR A 287 -13.46 -7.75 -7.64
CA THR A 287 -13.36 -6.94 -6.41
C THR A 287 -14.31 -5.74 -6.37
N ALA A 288 -15.01 -5.43 -7.47
CA ALA A 288 -16.08 -4.44 -7.50
C ALA A 288 -17.42 -4.97 -6.92
N ALA A 289 -17.49 -6.27 -6.63
CA ALA A 289 -18.70 -6.91 -6.12
C ALA A 289 -18.97 -6.58 -4.63
N ASP A 290 -20.20 -6.86 -4.18
CA ASP A 290 -20.53 -6.81 -2.76
C ASP A 290 -20.01 -8.07 -2.06
N PHE A 291 -19.03 -7.92 -1.18
CA PHE A 291 -18.43 -9.02 -0.41
C PHE A 291 -19.23 -9.44 0.84
N THR A 292 -20.34 -8.78 1.17
CA THR A 292 -21.16 -9.12 2.35
C THR A 292 -21.50 -10.62 2.44
N PRO A 293 -21.94 -11.30 1.37
CA PRO A 293 -22.20 -12.75 1.42
C PRO A 293 -20.96 -13.58 1.74
N LEU A 294 -19.76 -13.14 1.28
CA LEU A 294 -18.51 -13.83 1.57
C LEU A 294 -18.11 -13.68 3.04
N TYR A 295 -18.26 -12.48 3.61
CA TYR A 295 -18.01 -12.24 5.04
C TYR A 295 -18.93 -13.09 5.92
N GLN A 296 -20.23 -13.17 5.58
CA GLN A 296 -21.20 -14.00 6.30
C GLN A 296 -20.82 -15.48 6.25
N GLN A 297 -20.42 -15.97 5.08
CA GLN A 297 -20.03 -17.38 4.91
C GLN A 297 -18.76 -17.73 5.69
N LEU A 298 -17.75 -16.84 5.75
CA LEU A 298 -16.52 -17.07 6.47
C LEU A 298 -16.72 -16.95 7.98
N GLY A 299 -17.50 -15.96 8.45
CA GLY A 299 -17.80 -15.78 9.86
C GLY A 299 -18.54 -16.96 10.49
N GLN A 300 -19.41 -17.65 9.72
CA GLN A 300 -20.11 -18.86 10.19
C GLN A 300 -19.18 -20.07 10.37
N LYS A 301 -18.02 -20.12 9.72
CA LYS A 301 -17.05 -21.21 9.83
C LYS A 301 -16.09 -21.06 11.01
N SER A 302 -16.11 -19.91 11.67
CA SER A 302 -15.20 -19.59 12.79
C SER A 302 -15.83 -19.88 14.16
N HIS A 303 -17.05 -20.41 14.19
CA HIS A 303 -17.78 -20.92 15.35
C HIS A 303 -18.01 -22.42 15.22
#